data_62dfc39455687074490dc96dc17ea1b6
#
_entry.id   62dfc39455687074490dc96dc17ea1b6
#
_cell.length_a   1.000
_cell.length_b   1.000
_cell.length_c   1.000
_cell.angle_alpha   90.00
_cell.angle_beta   90.00
_cell.angle_gamma   90.00
#
_symmetry.space_group_name_H-M   'P 1'
#
loop_
_entity.id
_entity.type
_entity.pdbx_description
1 polymer ?
#
loop_
_entity_poly.entity_id
_entity_poly.type
_entity_poly.pdbx_seq_one_letter_code
_entity_poly.pdbx_strand_id
1 'polypeptide(L)'
;VCPHDCPSACALDVEIVDAHTIGRVRGAKDDPYTAGVICEKVARYAERIHHADRLTHPLRRAGKRGEGRWEQISWDEAFDEIVARWLEIERDFGPEAIWPYYYAGTMGHVQRDGINRLRHARGYSEQYDTICTGAAWPGFIAGTGVLGGPNPEQMAEADCVVIWGTNAVNTQVNVMTHATRARKERGAKLVVIDIYMNATMEQADMPLLLRPGSDGALACAVMHVLLRDDLADRQYLTEFTDFDAEVEAHLMTRTPEWAAKITGLTVAEIEAFAHLVGKTPRTYVRLGYGFTRQRNGSANMHAALCIPAVSGAWRHRGGGAFHSNSGTWKLNKSLITGAGMGEAGRMLDMCEIGKVLTGDAKALKGGGPVKSMFIQNTNPMNVSPEQGLTRAGFARDDLFTVVHEQFMTDTAEMADIVLPATMFLEHNDYYTRGGHTRVLFGPKLVDAPGECRSNFEVVNELLRRLGADDQSLHLTDRQMVAETFRKSQYPDLDEVAK
;
A
#
# COMPACT_ATOMS: atom_id res chain seq x y z
N VAL A 1 -10.05 7.40 10.46
CA VAL A 1 -8.73 6.86 10.08
C VAL A 1 -8.35 7.37 8.71
N CYS A 2 -7.07 7.71 8.50
CA CYS A 2 -6.57 8.15 7.20
C CYS A 2 -6.62 7.02 6.16
N PRO A 3 -7.23 7.23 4.98
CA PRO A 3 -7.44 6.18 3.99
C PRO A 3 -6.26 5.95 3.04
N HIS A 4 -5.25 6.85 3.06
CA HIS A 4 -4.16 6.83 2.09
C HIS A 4 -3.29 5.56 2.17
N ASP A 5 -2.59 5.25 1.08
CA ASP A 5 -1.65 4.15 0.92
C ASP A 5 -0.36 4.27 1.72
N CYS A 6 -0.15 5.40 2.37
CA CYS A 6 0.91 5.60 3.35
C CYS A 6 0.79 4.57 4.50
N PRO A 7 1.88 3.91 4.91
CA PRO A 7 1.83 2.92 5.98
C PRO A 7 1.41 3.47 7.35
N SER A 8 1.42 4.78 7.55
CA SER A 8 1.10 5.40 8.85
C SER A 8 -0.36 5.21 9.30
N ALA A 9 -1.34 5.17 8.39
CA ALA A 9 -2.78 5.07 8.71
C ALA A 9 -3.16 5.86 9.97
N CYS A 10 -2.88 7.17 9.97
CA CYS A 10 -3.05 8.03 11.13
C CYS A 10 -4.47 7.98 11.68
N ALA A 11 -4.61 7.90 13.00
CA ALA A 11 -5.87 8.15 13.69
C ALA A 11 -6.20 9.65 13.61
N LEU A 12 -7.48 9.97 13.35
CA LEU A 12 -7.90 11.34 13.05
C LEU A 12 -8.99 11.81 14.02
N ASP A 13 -8.87 13.06 14.46
CA ASP A 13 -9.94 13.83 15.06
C ASP A 13 -10.56 14.70 13.97
N VAL A 14 -11.87 14.54 13.73
CA VAL A 14 -12.61 15.23 12.69
C VAL A 14 -13.71 16.08 13.31
N GLU A 15 -13.72 17.36 13.01
CA GLU A 15 -14.78 18.28 13.41
C GLU A 15 -16.01 18.05 12.53
N ILE A 16 -17.15 17.69 13.14
CA ILE A 16 -18.45 17.55 12.47
C ILE A 16 -19.20 18.86 12.65
N VAL A 17 -19.52 19.53 11.54
CA VAL A 17 -20.32 20.76 11.54
C VAL A 17 -21.80 20.43 11.48
N ASP A 18 -22.19 19.55 10.57
CA ASP A 18 -23.55 19.02 10.41
C ASP A 18 -23.53 17.64 9.74
N ALA A 19 -24.69 17.09 9.37
CA ALA A 19 -24.81 15.76 8.77
C ALA A 19 -24.05 15.62 7.42
N HIS A 20 -23.71 16.70 6.76
CA HIS A 20 -23.08 16.71 5.43
C HIS A 20 -21.71 17.40 5.40
N THR A 21 -21.35 18.07 6.49
CA THR A 21 -20.21 19.00 6.49
C THR A 21 -19.22 18.66 7.58
N ILE A 22 -17.96 18.48 7.20
CA ILE A 22 -16.84 18.41 8.15
C ILE A 22 -16.10 19.75 8.20
N GLY A 23 -15.56 20.07 9.35
CA GLY A 23 -14.63 21.18 9.55
C GLY A 23 -13.17 20.72 9.49
N ARG A 24 -12.42 20.98 10.54
CA ARG A 24 -10.98 20.66 10.59
C ARG A 24 -10.73 19.17 10.79
N VAL A 25 -9.69 18.68 10.13
CA VAL A 25 -9.12 17.34 10.35
C VAL A 25 -7.77 17.49 11.05
N ARG A 26 -7.58 16.78 12.15
CA ARG A 26 -6.36 16.78 12.97
C ARG A 26 -5.90 15.34 13.23
N GLY A 27 -4.64 15.17 13.64
CA GLY A 27 -4.19 13.90 14.18
C GLY A 27 -4.74 13.69 15.59
N ALA A 28 -5.18 12.48 15.89
CA ALA A 28 -5.61 12.11 17.24
C ALA A 28 -4.42 12.17 18.19
N LYS A 29 -4.56 12.96 19.26
CA LYS A 29 -3.50 13.16 20.25
C LYS A 29 -3.31 11.97 21.16
N ASP A 30 -4.40 11.26 21.44
CA ASP A 30 -4.42 10.13 22.36
C ASP A 30 -3.95 8.81 21.68
N ASP A 31 -3.83 8.80 20.35
CA ASP A 31 -3.16 7.70 19.64
C ASP A 31 -1.63 7.86 19.75
N PRO A 32 -0.91 6.92 20.40
CA PRO A 32 0.52 7.08 20.65
C PRO A 32 1.38 7.12 19.39
N TYR A 33 0.92 6.50 18.29
CA TYR A 33 1.64 6.51 17.02
C TYR A 33 1.42 7.81 16.26
N THR A 34 0.18 8.26 16.14
CA THR A 34 -0.17 9.53 15.48
C THR A 34 0.31 10.72 16.30
N ALA A 35 0.13 10.68 17.62
CA ALA A 35 0.61 11.68 18.59
C ALA A 35 0.25 13.12 18.20
N GLY A 36 -0.94 13.30 17.59
CA GLY A 36 -1.43 14.59 17.14
C GLY A 36 -0.86 15.06 15.79
N VAL A 37 0.07 14.33 15.16
CA VAL A 37 0.79 14.74 13.94
C VAL A 37 0.27 14.01 12.72
N ILE A 38 -0.20 14.78 11.72
CA ILE A 38 -0.61 14.29 10.40
C ILE A 38 0.04 15.10 9.29
N CYS A 39 0.07 14.54 8.09
CA CYS A 39 0.59 15.24 6.92
C CYS A 39 -0.41 16.28 6.37
N GLU A 40 0.09 17.24 5.60
CA GLU A 40 -0.71 18.28 4.98
C GLU A 40 -1.84 17.73 4.10
N LYS A 41 -1.61 16.61 3.39
CA LYS A 41 -2.63 16.01 2.51
C LYS A 41 -3.93 15.71 3.25
N VAL A 42 -3.83 15.02 4.40
CA VAL A 42 -5.03 14.64 5.16
C VAL A 42 -5.57 15.78 6.03
N ALA A 43 -4.72 16.72 6.46
CA ALA A 43 -5.17 17.91 7.18
C ALA A 43 -6.10 18.80 6.34
N ARG A 44 -5.97 18.74 5.00
CA ARG A 44 -6.80 19.48 4.05
C ARG A 44 -7.98 18.67 3.47
N TYR A 45 -8.37 17.57 4.10
CA TYR A 45 -9.40 16.69 3.55
C TYR A 45 -10.80 17.34 3.48
N ALA A 46 -11.08 18.33 4.32
CA ALA A 46 -12.32 19.12 4.20
C ALA A 46 -12.45 19.79 2.83
N GLU A 47 -11.35 20.35 2.31
CA GLU A 47 -11.33 20.95 0.97
C GLU A 47 -11.62 19.94 -0.14
N ARG A 48 -11.14 18.68 0.04
CA ARG A 48 -11.36 17.61 -0.92
C ARG A 48 -12.78 17.04 -0.86
N ILE A 49 -13.32 16.80 0.34
CA ILE A 49 -14.67 16.25 0.53
C ILE A 49 -15.72 17.24 -0.01
N HIS A 50 -15.53 18.54 0.23
CA HIS A 50 -16.47 19.58 -0.18
C HIS A 50 -16.08 20.25 -1.51
N HIS A 51 -15.20 19.64 -2.29
CA HIS A 51 -14.76 20.22 -3.57
C HIS A 51 -15.91 20.26 -4.58
N ALA A 52 -16.06 21.39 -5.29
CA ALA A 52 -17.15 21.60 -6.25
C ALA A 52 -17.11 20.63 -7.45
N ASP A 53 -15.92 20.13 -7.82
CA ASP A 53 -15.74 19.21 -8.94
C ASP A 53 -15.97 17.74 -8.56
N ARG A 54 -16.48 17.44 -7.35
CA ARG A 54 -16.86 16.07 -7.00
C ARG A 54 -17.94 15.53 -7.93
N LEU A 55 -17.74 14.29 -8.38
CA LEU A 55 -18.79 13.54 -9.05
C LEU A 55 -19.91 13.24 -8.05
N THR A 56 -21.14 13.58 -8.42
CA THR A 56 -22.32 13.42 -7.55
C THR A 56 -23.43 12.60 -8.16
N HIS A 57 -23.36 12.30 -9.48
CA HIS A 57 -24.35 11.51 -10.21
C HIS A 57 -23.64 10.57 -11.21
N PRO A 58 -24.25 9.42 -11.55
CA PRO A 58 -23.75 8.58 -12.63
C PRO A 58 -23.78 9.31 -13.97
N LEU A 59 -22.74 9.09 -14.77
CA LEU A 59 -22.55 9.72 -16.07
C LEU A 59 -22.33 8.66 -17.15
N ARG A 60 -23.01 8.83 -18.30
CA ARG A 60 -22.79 8.08 -19.53
C ARG A 60 -22.08 8.95 -20.55
N ARG A 61 -21.11 8.38 -21.25
CA ARG A 61 -20.42 9.07 -22.34
C ARG A 61 -21.38 9.36 -23.51
N ALA A 62 -21.50 10.62 -23.91
CA ALA A 62 -22.39 11.09 -24.96
C ALA A 62 -21.67 11.42 -26.29
N GLY A 63 -20.35 11.21 -26.37
CA GLY A 63 -19.54 11.53 -27.54
C GLY A 63 -18.44 10.50 -27.81
N LYS A 64 -17.42 10.91 -28.54
CA LYS A 64 -16.23 10.08 -28.73
C LYS A 64 -15.49 9.95 -27.41
N ARG A 65 -14.76 8.85 -27.25
CA ARG A 65 -13.94 8.59 -26.07
C ARG A 65 -12.88 9.69 -25.89
N GLY A 66 -12.81 10.26 -24.68
CA GLY A 66 -11.91 11.37 -24.35
C GLY A 66 -12.37 12.76 -24.86
N GLU A 67 -13.58 12.88 -25.43
CA GLU A 67 -14.14 14.17 -25.90
C GLU A 67 -14.69 15.03 -24.76
N GLY A 68 -14.90 14.46 -23.57
CA GLY A 68 -15.39 15.17 -22.39
C GLY A 68 -16.89 15.48 -22.42
N ARG A 69 -17.69 14.83 -23.26
CA ARG A 69 -19.16 15.00 -23.29
C ARG A 69 -19.86 13.89 -22.52
N TRP A 70 -20.65 14.27 -21.54
CA TRP A 70 -21.32 13.37 -20.61
C TRP A 70 -22.80 13.67 -20.50
N GLU A 71 -23.60 12.62 -20.31
CA GLU A 71 -25.02 12.66 -20.00
C GLU A 71 -25.21 12.10 -18.58
N GLN A 72 -25.92 12.84 -17.74
CA GLN A 72 -26.33 12.31 -16.44
C GLN A 72 -27.41 11.25 -16.61
N ILE A 73 -27.23 10.11 -15.99
CA ILE A 73 -28.16 8.98 -15.97
C ILE A 73 -28.48 8.58 -14.53
N SER A 74 -29.53 7.80 -14.35
CA SER A 74 -29.83 7.20 -13.06
C SER A 74 -28.91 6.00 -12.75
N TRP A 75 -28.84 5.62 -11.47
CA TRP A 75 -28.15 4.39 -11.07
C TRP A 75 -28.72 3.14 -11.71
N ASP A 76 -30.05 3.06 -11.88
CA ASP A 76 -30.68 1.90 -12.51
C ASP A 76 -30.29 1.79 -13.98
N GLU A 77 -30.30 2.89 -14.73
CA GLU A 77 -29.82 2.91 -16.13
C GLU A 77 -28.34 2.52 -16.21
N ALA A 78 -27.50 3.01 -15.30
CA ALA A 78 -26.08 2.66 -15.26
C ALA A 78 -25.87 1.17 -15.00
N PHE A 79 -26.54 0.62 -13.98
CA PHE A 79 -26.42 -0.80 -13.65
C PHE A 79 -26.99 -1.71 -14.75
N ASP A 80 -28.12 -1.37 -15.31
CA ASP A 80 -28.74 -2.17 -16.37
C ASP A 80 -27.85 -2.23 -17.61
N GLU A 81 -27.23 -1.12 -18.00
CA GLU A 81 -26.29 -1.07 -19.11
C GLU A 81 -25.01 -1.88 -18.81
N ILE A 82 -24.42 -1.72 -17.62
CA ILE A 82 -23.23 -2.47 -17.22
C ILE A 82 -23.50 -3.97 -17.24
N VAL A 83 -24.60 -4.41 -16.63
CA VAL A 83 -24.96 -5.83 -16.55
C VAL A 83 -25.23 -6.40 -17.95
N ALA A 84 -26.01 -5.71 -18.79
CA ALA A 84 -26.28 -6.14 -20.15
C ALA A 84 -24.98 -6.31 -20.95
N ARG A 85 -24.07 -5.33 -20.91
CA ARG A 85 -22.78 -5.38 -21.61
C ARG A 85 -21.88 -6.49 -21.07
N TRP A 86 -21.86 -6.73 -19.77
CA TRP A 86 -21.05 -7.80 -19.18
C TRP A 86 -21.59 -9.18 -19.56
N LEU A 87 -22.90 -9.40 -19.56
CA LEU A 87 -23.51 -10.65 -20.01
C LEU A 87 -23.25 -10.94 -21.49
N GLU A 88 -23.24 -9.90 -22.35
CA GLU A 88 -22.84 -10.03 -23.77
C GLU A 88 -21.37 -10.45 -23.88
N ILE A 89 -20.47 -9.79 -23.13
CA ILE A 89 -19.04 -10.09 -23.14
C ILE A 89 -18.76 -11.50 -22.58
N GLU A 90 -19.44 -11.90 -21.50
CA GLU A 90 -19.32 -13.26 -20.96
C GLU A 90 -19.73 -14.32 -22.01
N ARG A 91 -20.84 -14.09 -22.70
CA ARG A 91 -21.33 -15.00 -23.73
C ARG A 91 -20.36 -15.13 -24.93
N ASP A 92 -19.82 -14.00 -25.39
CA ASP A 92 -19.06 -13.94 -26.64
C ASP A 92 -17.56 -14.18 -26.47
N PHE A 93 -17.00 -13.86 -25.30
CA PHE A 93 -15.56 -13.90 -25.02
C PHE A 93 -15.19 -14.67 -23.76
N GLY A 94 -16.18 -15.10 -22.98
CA GLY A 94 -15.99 -15.73 -21.66
C GLY A 94 -15.78 -14.72 -20.53
N PRO A 95 -15.96 -15.15 -19.27
CA PRO A 95 -15.92 -14.27 -18.09
C PRO A 95 -14.55 -13.61 -17.88
N GLU A 96 -13.46 -14.26 -18.25
CA GLU A 96 -12.10 -13.70 -18.13
C GLU A 96 -11.82 -12.50 -19.04
N ALA A 97 -12.73 -12.18 -19.96
CA ALA A 97 -12.67 -10.96 -20.78
C ALA A 97 -13.08 -9.70 -19.99
N ILE A 98 -13.59 -9.87 -18.76
CA ILE A 98 -13.90 -8.79 -17.83
C ILE A 98 -12.82 -8.75 -16.77
N TRP A 99 -12.22 -7.57 -16.57
CA TRP A 99 -11.16 -7.37 -15.58
C TRP A 99 -11.56 -6.29 -14.55
N PRO A 100 -12.08 -6.68 -13.38
CA PRO A 100 -12.20 -5.77 -12.26
C PRO A 100 -10.78 -5.35 -11.80
N TYR A 101 -10.49 -4.05 -11.86
CA TYR A 101 -9.15 -3.51 -11.62
C TYR A 101 -9.19 -2.48 -10.49
N TYR A 102 -8.32 -2.63 -9.52
CA TYR A 102 -8.24 -1.73 -8.38
C TYR A 102 -6.83 -1.58 -7.86
N TYR A 103 -6.61 -0.56 -7.04
CA TYR A 103 -5.42 -0.49 -6.21
C TYR A 103 -5.68 0.32 -4.93
N ALA A 104 -4.68 1.07 -4.46
CA ALA A 104 -4.56 1.64 -3.11
C ALA A 104 -5.16 3.04 -2.96
N GLY A 105 -6.18 3.42 -3.73
CA GLY A 105 -6.88 4.71 -3.58
C GLY A 105 -7.59 4.86 -2.25
N THR A 106 -8.08 3.75 -1.68
CA THR A 106 -8.33 3.60 -0.25
C THR A 106 -7.60 2.38 0.29
N MET A 107 -7.28 2.39 1.57
CA MET A 107 -6.65 1.25 2.24
C MET A 107 -7.56 0.60 3.28
N GLY A 108 -8.80 1.04 3.38
CA GLY A 108 -9.85 0.33 4.09
C GLY A 108 -10.16 -1.00 3.42
N HIS A 109 -10.28 -2.06 4.18
CA HIS A 109 -10.35 -3.40 3.62
C HIS A 109 -11.66 -3.72 2.92
N VAL A 110 -12.79 -3.20 3.42
CA VAL A 110 -14.12 -3.43 2.83
C VAL A 110 -14.20 -2.73 1.48
N GLN A 111 -13.83 -1.45 1.43
CA GLN A 111 -13.97 -0.64 0.22
C GLN A 111 -12.89 -0.92 -0.84
N ARG A 112 -11.73 -1.43 -0.42
CA ARG A 112 -10.66 -1.79 -1.35
C ARG A 112 -10.81 -3.21 -1.88
N ASP A 113 -10.95 -4.18 -0.98
CA ASP A 113 -10.85 -5.59 -1.33
C ASP A 113 -12.20 -6.18 -1.80
N GLY A 114 -13.33 -5.46 -1.58
CA GLY A 114 -14.67 -5.88 -1.94
C GLY A 114 -14.90 -6.15 -3.43
N ILE A 115 -14.16 -5.48 -4.32
CA ILE A 115 -14.23 -5.70 -5.77
C ILE A 115 -13.88 -7.14 -6.18
N ASN A 116 -13.08 -7.87 -5.36
CA ASN A 116 -12.74 -9.27 -5.62
C ASN A 116 -13.95 -10.20 -5.61
N ARG A 117 -15.06 -9.80 -4.98
CA ARG A 117 -16.34 -10.53 -5.02
C ARG A 117 -16.83 -10.76 -6.46
N LEU A 118 -16.64 -9.77 -7.35
CA LEU A 118 -16.95 -9.92 -8.79
C LEU A 118 -16.12 -11.02 -9.43
N ARG A 119 -14.85 -11.10 -9.12
CA ARG A 119 -13.92 -12.11 -9.64
C ARG A 119 -14.34 -13.51 -9.23
N HIS A 120 -14.57 -13.71 -7.94
CA HIS A 120 -14.98 -15.02 -7.40
C HIS A 120 -16.37 -15.44 -7.84
N ALA A 121 -17.36 -14.54 -7.78
CA ALA A 121 -18.74 -14.90 -8.09
C ALA A 121 -18.98 -15.18 -9.59
N ARG A 122 -18.17 -14.59 -10.47
CA ARG A 122 -18.38 -14.67 -11.94
C ARG A 122 -17.22 -15.28 -12.72
N GLY A 123 -16.11 -15.63 -12.08
CA GLY A 123 -14.90 -16.12 -12.77
C GLY A 123 -14.21 -15.05 -13.62
N TYR A 124 -14.32 -13.77 -13.24
CA TYR A 124 -13.64 -12.68 -13.92
C TYR A 124 -12.14 -12.72 -13.70
N SER A 125 -11.36 -12.08 -14.58
CA SER A 125 -9.91 -12.03 -14.48
C SER A 125 -9.45 -11.47 -13.11
N GLU A 126 -8.50 -12.17 -12.50
CA GLU A 126 -7.87 -11.80 -11.24
C GLU A 126 -6.68 -10.85 -11.48
N GLN A 127 -6.17 -10.26 -10.43
CA GLN A 127 -5.10 -9.28 -10.48
C GLN A 127 -3.94 -9.69 -9.59
N TYR A 128 -2.74 -9.65 -10.15
CA TYR A 128 -1.50 -9.78 -9.40
C TYR A 128 -0.99 -8.40 -8.98
N ASP A 129 -1.00 -8.14 -7.68
CA ASP A 129 -0.69 -6.84 -7.09
C ASP A 129 0.83 -6.62 -6.99
N THR A 130 1.45 -6.09 -8.04
CA THR A 130 2.91 -5.98 -8.18
C THR A 130 3.48 -4.57 -8.02
N ILE A 131 2.66 -3.51 -8.06
CA ILE A 131 3.14 -2.13 -8.16
C ILE A 131 3.95 -1.67 -6.94
N CYS A 132 3.57 -2.03 -5.71
CA CYS A 132 4.11 -1.38 -4.51
C CYS A 132 5.14 -2.22 -3.75
N THR A 133 4.73 -3.38 -3.23
CA THR A 133 5.49 -4.14 -2.24
C THR A 133 5.95 -5.51 -2.73
N GLY A 134 5.72 -5.82 -4.00
CA GLY A 134 5.99 -7.14 -4.58
C GLY A 134 7.43 -7.62 -4.41
N ALA A 135 8.43 -6.73 -4.37
CA ALA A 135 9.83 -7.08 -4.13
C ALA A 135 10.23 -6.98 -2.64
N ALA A 136 9.59 -6.07 -1.88
CA ALA A 136 9.98 -5.80 -0.50
C ALA A 136 9.60 -6.93 0.47
N TRP A 137 8.35 -7.39 0.41
CA TRP A 137 7.82 -8.38 1.33
C TRP A 137 8.53 -9.73 1.24
N PRO A 138 8.75 -10.32 0.06
CA PRO A 138 9.50 -11.57 -0.03
C PRO A 138 10.91 -11.47 0.55
N GLY A 139 11.61 -10.35 0.30
CA GLY A 139 12.95 -10.12 0.86
C GLY A 139 12.95 -10.00 2.38
N PHE A 140 11.94 -9.34 2.96
CA PHE A 140 11.81 -9.23 4.42
C PHE A 140 11.44 -10.59 5.06
N ILE A 141 10.45 -11.28 4.49
CA ILE A 141 9.97 -12.58 4.98
C ILE A 141 11.08 -13.64 4.89
N ALA A 142 11.90 -13.61 3.83
CA ALA A 142 13.04 -14.52 3.69
C ALA A 142 14.02 -14.43 4.86
N GLY A 143 14.16 -13.24 5.47
CA GLY A 143 15.07 -13.08 6.62
C GLY A 143 14.42 -13.27 8.00
N THR A 144 13.07 -13.23 8.10
CA THR A 144 12.39 -13.22 9.40
C THR A 144 11.28 -14.27 9.52
N GLY A 145 10.92 -14.94 8.43
CA GLY A 145 9.79 -15.89 8.37
C GLY A 145 8.41 -15.26 8.41
N VAL A 146 8.30 -13.97 8.76
CA VAL A 146 7.02 -13.24 8.89
C VAL A 146 7.20 -11.76 8.54
N LEU A 147 6.14 -11.13 8.01
CA LEU A 147 6.14 -9.68 7.79
C LEU A 147 5.76 -8.94 9.07
N GLY A 148 6.75 -8.68 9.90
CA GLY A 148 6.59 -7.99 11.18
C GLY A 148 7.93 -7.55 11.74
N GLY A 149 7.93 -6.45 12.49
CA GLY A 149 9.13 -5.87 13.12
C GLY A 149 8.77 -5.17 14.43
N PRO A 150 9.73 -4.49 15.06
CA PRO A 150 9.48 -3.74 16.30
C PRO A 150 8.41 -2.67 16.04
N ASN A 151 7.62 -2.37 17.09
CA ASN A 151 6.61 -1.32 16.99
C ASN A 151 7.29 0.04 16.65
N PRO A 152 6.80 0.77 15.65
CA PRO A 152 7.41 2.05 15.23
C PRO A 152 7.57 3.09 16.35
N GLU A 153 6.72 3.09 17.36
CA GLU A 153 6.83 3.99 18.51
C GLU A 153 8.11 3.76 19.32
N GLN A 154 8.65 2.52 19.29
CA GLN A 154 9.92 2.18 19.93
C GLN A 154 11.12 2.90 19.28
N MET A 155 10.94 3.47 18.07
CA MET A 155 11.96 4.33 17.46
C MET A 155 12.36 5.49 18.40
N ALA A 156 11.43 6.01 19.21
CA ALA A 156 11.71 7.04 20.20
C ALA A 156 12.67 6.58 21.33
N GLU A 157 12.85 5.27 21.49
CA GLU A 157 13.76 4.67 22.48
C GLU A 157 15.14 4.32 21.90
N ALA A 158 15.34 4.55 20.59
CA ALA A 158 16.60 4.29 19.90
C ALA A 158 17.69 5.31 20.27
N ASP A 159 18.95 4.88 20.17
CA ASP A 159 20.13 5.75 20.26
C ASP A 159 20.72 6.06 18.86
N CYS A 160 20.32 5.26 17.85
CA CYS A 160 20.53 5.52 16.42
C CYS A 160 19.28 5.15 15.64
N VAL A 161 18.81 6.05 14.78
CA VAL A 161 17.71 5.80 13.84
C VAL A 161 18.25 5.84 12.43
N VAL A 162 18.08 4.75 11.69
CA VAL A 162 18.44 4.65 10.28
C VAL A 162 17.17 4.68 9.44
N ILE A 163 16.97 5.69 8.63
CA ILE A 163 15.87 5.78 7.65
C ILE A 163 16.43 5.45 6.28
N TRP A 164 15.99 4.35 5.69
CA TRP A 164 16.55 3.81 4.46
C TRP A 164 15.49 3.70 3.35
N GLY A 165 15.70 4.46 2.27
CA GLY A 165 14.86 4.40 1.06
C GLY A 165 13.44 4.93 1.26
N THR A 166 13.27 6.00 2.04
CA THR A 166 12.00 6.71 2.18
C THR A 166 12.19 8.18 2.53
N ASN A 167 11.52 9.05 1.80
CA ASN A 167 11.43 10.48 2.12
C ASN A 167 10.35 10.72 3.19
N ALA A 168 10.66 10.40 4.45
CA ALA A 168 9.70 10.37 5.53
C ALA A 168 9.08 11.74 5.83
N VAL A 169 9.81 12.84 5.65
CA VAL A 169 9.30 14.21 5.81
C VAL A 169 8.06 14.44 4.93
N ASN A 170 8.06 13.94 3.68
CA ASN A 170 6.97 14.17 2.73
C ASN A 170 5.95 13.04 2.65
N THR A 171 6.30 11.82 3.13
CA THR A 171 5.47 10.63 2.89
C THR A 171 5.06 9.87 4.15
N GLN A 172 5.82 9.99 5.25
CA GLN A 172 5.59 9.25 6.50
C GLN A 172 5.95 10.10 7.71
N VAL A 173 5.25 11.21 7.92
CA VAL A 173 5.58 12.22 8.93
C VAL A 173 5.73 11.66 10.35
N ASN A 174 5.00 10.59 10.70
CA ASN A 174 5.09 9.94 12.01
C ASN A 174 6.46 9.28 12.23
N VAL A 175 7.11 8.77 11.19
CA VAL A 175 8.50 8.28 11.30
C VAL A 175 9.41 9.41 11.76
N MET A 176 9.29 10.61 11.16
CA MET A 176 10.06 11.78 11.60
C MET A 176 9.70 12.24 13.00
N THR A 177 8.42 12.12 13.40
CA THR A 177 7.97 12.45 14.76
C THR A 177 8.73 11.60 15.79
N HIS A 178 8.75 10.27 15.61
CA HIS A 178 9.42 9.36 16.56
C HIS A 178 10.94 9.46 16.48
N ALA A 179 11.53 9.62 15.27
CA ALA A 179 12.96 9.87 15.12
C ALA A 179 13.41 11.18 15.80
N THR A 180 12.60 12.24 15.68
CA THR A 180 12.88 13.53 16.33
C THR A 180 12.76 13.43 17.85
N ARG A 181 11.83 12.63 18.37
CA ARG A 181 11.74 12.34 19.81
C ARG A 181 13.00 11.64 20.31
N ALA A 182 13.46 10.59 19.60
CA ALA A 182 14.72 9.92 19.94
C ALA A 182 15.91 10.91 20.00
N ARG A 183 16.01 11.82 19.02
CA ARG A 183 17.06 12.85 19.01
C ARG A 183 16.96 13.80 20.21
N LYS A 184 15.76 14.28 20.53
CA LYS A 184 15.54 15.25 21.63
C LYS A 184 15.70 14.64 23.01
N GLU A 185 15.18 13.45 23.21
CA GLU A 185 15.10 12.81 24.53
C GLU A 185 16.35 12.00 24.87
N ARG A 186 17.07 11.51 23.83
CA ARG A 186 18.19 10.56 24.00
C ARG A 186 19.49 10.99 23.31
N GLY A 187 19.47 12.04 22.51
CA GLY A 187 20.62 12.43 21.69
C GLY A 187 20.90 11.45 20.52
N ALA A 188 19.88 10.70 20.10
CA ALA A 188 20.02 9.70 19.05
C ALA A 188 20.57 10.29 17.76
N LYS A 189 21.43 9.53 17.05
CA LYS A 189 21.91 9.89 15.71
C LYS A 189 20.87 9.52 14.68
N LEU A 190 20.69 10.39 13.67
CA LEU A 190 19.85 10.14 12.51
C LEU A 190 20.72 9.87 11.28
N VAL A 191 20.66 8.66 10.76
CA VAL A 191 21.25 8.27 9.48
C VAL A 191 20.14 8.20 8.44
N VAL A 192 20.33 8.77 7.26
CA VAL A 192 19.38 8.67 6.14
C VAL A 192 20.11 8.17 4.90
N ILE A 193 19.61 7.11 4.31
CA ILE A 193 20.19 6.43 3.13
C ILE A 193 19.17 6.50 2.01
N ASP A 194 19.50 7.17 0.92
CA ASP A 194 18.62 7.30 -0.26
C ASP A 194 19.44 7.55 -1.53
N ILE A 195 18.76 7.59 -2.67
CA ILE A 195 19.35 7.77 -4.01
C ILE A 195 19.39 9.23 -4.50
N TYR A 196 18.82 10.15 -3.75
CA TYR A 196 18.84 11.59 -4.01
C TYR A 196 18.71 12.38 -2.71
N MET A 197 19.26 13.60 -2.70
CA MET A 197 19.12 14.52 -1.56
C MET A 197 17.66 14.97 -1.44
N ASN A 198 16.94 14.36 -0.50
CA ASN A 198 15.56 14.70 -0.19
C ASN A 198 15.44 15.39 1.18
N ALA A 199 14.27 15.94 1.48
CA ALA A 199 14.02 16.68 2.72
C ALA A 199 14.30 15.87 4.02
N THR A 200 14.27 14.55 3.95
CA THR A 200 14.64 13.69 5.08
C THR A 200 16.15 13.61 5.24
N MET A 201 16.90 13.50 4.15
CA MET A 201 18.38 13.51 4.16
C MET A 201 18.95 14.83 4.67
N GLU A 202 18.29 15.96 4.38
CA GLU A 202 18.66 17.28 4.90
C GLU A 202 18.58 17.38 6.44
N GLN A 203 17.83 16.49 7.07
CA GLN A 203 17.72 16.42 8.55
C GLN A 203 18.73 15.46 9.19
N ALA A 204 19.49 14.70 8.38
CA ALA A 204 20.38 13.65 8.88
C ALA A 204 21.65 14.18 9.51
N ASP A 205 22.11 13.51 10.56
CA ASP A 205 23.50 13.68 11.07
C ASP A 205 24.50 13.00 10.13
N MET A 206 24.05 11.92 9.44
CA MET A 206 24.86 11.17 8.48
C MET A 206 24.00 10.84 7.25
N PRO A 207 24.01 11.67 6.20
CA PRO A 207 23.37 11.35 4.91
C PRO A 207 24.29 10.44 4.10
N LEU A 208 23.75 9.35 3.54
CA LEU A 208 24.47 8.41 2.66
C LEU A 208 23.75 8.33 1.31
N LEU A 209 24.35 8.92 0.29
CA LEU A 209 23.78 9.01 -1.06
C LEU A 209 24.25 7.84 -1.92
N LEU A 210 23.35 6.90 -2.21
CA LEU A 210 23.64 5.69 -2.95
C LEU A 210 23.35 5.82 -4.46
N ARG A 211 24.06 5.04 -5.27
CA ARG A 211 23.59 4.71 -6.61
C ARG A 211 22.37 3.79 -6.52
N PRO A 212 21.32 3.97 -7.35
CA PRO A 212 20.17 3.10 -7.38
C PRO A 212 20.55 1.62 -7.52
N GLY A 213 19.95 0.74 -6.70
CA GLY A 213 20.18 -0.71 -6.74
C GLY A 213 21.38 -1.23 -5.98
N SER A 214 22.12 -0.37 -5.32
CA SER A 214 23.36 -0.74 -4.62
C SER A 214 23.22 -0.95 -3.12
N ASP A 215 22.01 -0.92 -2.60
CA ASP A 215 21.70 -1.02 -1.16
C ASP A 215 22.23 -2.31 -0.54
N GLY A 216 22.10 -3.44 -1.23
CA GLY A 216 22.64 -4.73 -0.78
C GLY A 216 24.15 -4.74 -0.67
N ALA A 217 24.85 -4.00 -1.54
CA ALA A 217 26.30 -3.89 -1.47
C ALA A 217 26.76 -3.11 -0.23
N LEU A 218 26.05 -2.00 0.10
CA LEU A 218 26.28 -1.29 1.36
C LEU A 218 26.02 -2.20 2.56
N ALA A 219 24.87 -2.89 2.57
CA ALA A 219 24.50 -3.76 3.70
C ALA A 219 25.52 -4.87 3.94
N CYS A 220 26.00 -5.55 2.87
CA CYS A 220 27.03 -6.58 2.99
C CYS A 220 28.37 -6.01 3.51
N ALA A 221 28.79 -4.82 3.04
CA ALA A 221 30.01 -4.19 3.52
C ALA A 221 29.90 -3.73 4.98
N VAL A 222 28.75 -3.27 5.40
CA VAL A 222 28.49 -2.96 6.83
C VAL A 222 28.65 -4.22 7.67
N MET A 223 28.03 -5.34 7.28
CA MET A 223 28.17 -6.62 7.97
C MET A 223 29.61 -7.14 7.95
N HIS A 224 30.34 -6.97 6.85
CA HIS A 224 31.78 -7.26 6.77
C HIS A 224 32.57 -6.51 7.86
N VAL A 225 32.36 -5.20 7.99
CA VAL A 225 33.08 -4.39 9.01
C VAL A 225 32.69 -4.83 10.41
N LEU A 226 31.40 -5.12 10.68
CA LEU A 226 30.97 -5.61 11.97
C LEU A 226 31.67 -6.92 12.37
N LEU A 227 31.85 -7.84 11.42
CA LEU A 227 32.55 -9.11 11.63
C LEU A 227 34.07 -8.92 11.78
N ARG A 228 34.68 -8.09 10.90
CA ARG A 228 36.12 -7.82 10.88
C ARG A 228 36.62 -7.14 12.16
N ASP A 229 35.84 -6.19 12.69
CA ASP A 229 36.24 -5.31 13.78
C ASP A 229 35.68 -5.76 15.14
N ASP A 230 35.21 -7.01 15.23
CA ASP A 230 34.64 -7.61 16.45
C ASP A 230 33.47 -6.83 17.07
N LEU A 231 32.63 -6.27 16.18
CA LEU A 231 31.40 -5.53 16.52
C LEU A 231 30.13 -6.36 16.31
N ALA A 232 30.25 -7.60 15.84
CA ALA A 232 29.14 -8.52 15.66
C ALA A 232 28.73 -9.18 16.99
N ASP A 233 27.43 -9.32 17.24
CA ASP A 233 26.92 -10.10 18.37
C ASP A 233 26.93 -11.60 18.01
N ARG A 234 28.07 -12.24 18.23
CA ARG A 234 28.28 -13.67 17.91
C ARG A 234 27.33 -14.59 18.68
N GLN A 235 26.95 -14.22 19.89
CA GLN A 235 26.00 -14.99 20.69
C GLN A 235 24.59 -14.92 20.04
N TYR A 236 24.16 -13.72 19.62
CA TYR A 236 22.87 -13.57 18.95
C TYR A 236 22.82 -14.37 17.65
N LEU A 237 23.88 -14.30 16.86
CA LEU A 237 23.97 -15.04 15.60
C LEU A 237 23.85 -16.54 15.83
N THR A 238 24.51 -17.09 16.85
CA THR A 238 24.46 -18.51 17.17
C THR A 238 23.11 -18.98 17.72
N GLU A 239 22.47 -18.16 18.56
CA GLU A 239 21.25 -18.56 19.28
C GLU A 239 19.96 -18.34 18.46
N PHE A 240 19.93 -17.34 17.60
CA PHE A 240 18.68 -16.84 17.00
C PHE A 240 18.68 -16.78 15.47
N THR A 241 19.75 -17.22 14.81
CA THR A 241 19.85 -17.15 13.36
C THR A 241 20.43 -18.45 12.78
N ASP A 242 20.33 -18.60 11.46
CA ASP A 242 20.97 -19.64 10.67
C ASP A 242 22.35 -19.21 10.11
N PHE A 243 22.95 -18.18 10.70
CA PHE A 243 24.27 -17.70 10.33
C PHE A 243 25.34 -18.78 10.53
N ASP A 244 26.06 -19.10 9.46
CA ASP A 244 27.08 -20.13 9.42
C ASP A 244 28.42 -19.64 8.84
N ALA A 245 29.39 -20.56 8.75
CA ALA A 245 30.72 -20.26 8.24
C ALA A 245 30.70 -19.91 6.74
N GLU A 246 29.75 -20.41 5.95
CA GLU A 246 29.62 -20.10 4.52
C GLU A 246 29.15 -18.65 4.33
N VAL A 247 28.12 -18.23 5.09
CA VAL A 247 27.65 -16.84 5.09
C VAL A 247 28.75 -15.90 5.56
N GLU A 248 29.48 -16.25 6.62
CA GLU A 248 30.61 -15.45 7.09
C GLU A 248 31.71 -15.31 6.02
N ALA A 249 32.14 -16.42 5.41
CA ALA A 249 33.14 -16.41 4.36
C ALA A 249 32.69 -15.56 3.17
N HIS A 250 31.40 -15.61 2.78
CA HIS A 250 30.83 -14.74 1.76
C HIS A 250 30.93 -13.27 2.15
N LEU A 251 30.49 -12.90 3.36
CA LEU A 251 30.54 -11.51 3.83
C LEU A 251 31.98 -10.99 3.92
N MET A 252 32.94 -11.81 4.30
CA MET A 252 34.35 -11.42 4.36
C MET A 252 34.94 -11.07 3.00
N THR A 253 34.32 -11.47 1.90
CA THR A 253 34.71 -11.01 0.53
C THR A 253 34.05 -9.68 0.13
N ARG A 254 33.11 -9.16 0.91
CA ARG A 254 32.33 -7.95 0.60
C ARG A 254 32.89 -6.71 1.30
N THR A 255 34.15 -6.39 0.98
CA THR A 255 34.88 -5.32 1.68
C THR A 255 34.30 -3.91 1.42
N PRO A 256 34.60 -2.92 2.26
CA PRO A 256 34.24 -1.52 1.99
C PRO A 256 34.72 -1.00 0.65
N GLU A 257 35.93 -1.41 0.18
CA GLU A 257 36.49 -1.03 -1.13
C GLU A 257 35.69 -1.63 -2.29
N TRP A 258 35.19 -2.88 -2.14
CA TRP A 258 34.29 -3.50 -3.09
C TRP A 258 32.96 -2.73 -3.18
N ALA A 259 32.36 -2.41 -2.03
CA ALA A 259 31.09 -1.71 -1.97
C ALA A 259 31.20 -0.26 -2.46
N ALA A 260 32.30 0.45 -2.17
CA ALA A 260 32.51 1.83 -2.61
C ALA A 260 32.45 1.97 -4.15
N LYS A 261 32.98 0.99 -4.87
CA LYS A 261 32.93 0.96 -6.36
C LYS A 261 31.48 0.82 -6.87
N ILE A 262 30.61 0.15 -6.14
CA ILE A 262 29.23 -0.14 -6.52
C ILE A 262 28.31 1.01 -6.06
N THR A 263 28.42 1.40 -4.79
CA THR A 263 27.50 2.34 -4.15
C THR A 263 27.75 3.80 -4.50
N GLY A 264 28.99 4.15 -4.83
CA GLY A 264 29.45 5.52 -5.00
C GLY A 264 29.83 6.22 -3.69
N LEU A 265 29.67 5.55 -2.54
CA LEU A 265 30.17 6.02 -1.24
C LEU A 265 31.69 5.83 -1.17
N THR A 266 32.33 6.62 -0.31
CA THR A 266 33.74 6.40 0.07
C THR A 266 33.84 5.25 1.08
N VAL A 267 35.01 4.61 1.14
CA VAL A 267 35.33 3.60 2.15
C VAL A 267 35.10 4.17 3.57
N ALA A 268 35.54 5.41 3.80
CA ALA A 268 35.38 6.07 5.09
C ALA A 268 33.92 6.26 5.52
N GLU A 269 33.02 6.59 4.60
CA GLU A 269 31.57 6.70 4.89
C GLU A 269 30.97 5.33 5.24
N ILE A 270 31.34 4.27 4.54
CA ILE A 270 30.88 2.90 4.81
C ILE A 270 31.36 2.44 6.18
N GLU A 271 32.64 2.63 6.49
CA GLU A 271 33.21 2.27 7.79
C GLU A 271 32.61 3.08 8.95
N ALA A 272 32.43 4.40 8.76
CA ALA A 272 31.81 5.26 9.77
C ALA A 272 30.38 4.82 10.10
N PHE A 273 29.58 4.45 9.07
CA PHE A 273 28.23 3.93 9.28
C PHE A 273 28.27 2.57 9.97
N ALA A 274 29.10 1.65 9.56
CA ALA A 274 29.23 0.34 10.19
C ALA A 274 29.66 0.44 11.66
N HIS A 275 30.64 1.27 11.97
CA HIS A 275 31.08 1.52 13.34
C HIS A 275 29.98 2.19 14.19
N LEU A 276 29.20 3.12 13.61
CA LEU A 276 28.10 3.73 14.33
C LEU A 276 27.06 2.66 14.73
N VAL A 277 26.64 1.80 13.78
CA VAL A 277 25.69 0.72 14.03
C VAL A 277 26.25 -0.29 15.04
N GLY A 278 27.50 -0.74 14.86
CA GLY A 278 28.13 -1.75 15.71
C GLY A 278 28.35 -1.28 17.17
N LYS A 279 28.55 0.02 17.38
CA LYS A 279 28.73 0.61 18.71
C LYS A 279 27.44 1.10 19.35
N THR A 280 26.30 1.00 18.66
CA THR A 280 25.01 1.51 19.14
C THR A 280 23.97 0.38 19.19
N PRO A 281 23.86 -0.36 20.32
CA PRO A 281 22.98 -1.52 20.45
C PRO A 281 21.51 -1.21 20.11
N ARG A 282 21.01 -0.03 20.49
CA ARG A 282 19.65 0.42 20.17
C ARG A 282 19.63 1.16 18.83
N THR A 283 19.99 0.45 17.75
CA THR A 283 19.85 0.95 16.39
C THR A 283 18.54 0.48 15.79
N TYR A 284 17.63 1.43 15.49
CA TYR A 284 16.35 1.19 14.83
C TYR A 284 16.46 1.46 13.35
N VAL A 285 16.29 0.45 12.53
CA VAL A 285 16.38 0.55 11.06
C VAL A 285 14.98 0.60 10.45
N ARG A 286 14.56 1.77 9.96
CA ARG A 286 13.33 1.94 9.19
C ARG A 286 13.60 1.69 7.72
N LEU A 287 13.27 0.50 7.23
CA LEU A 287 13.37 0.11 5.82
C LEU A 287 12.16 0.62 5.04
N GLY A 288 12.38 1.53 4.11
CA GLY A 288 11.34 2.16 3.30
C GLY A 288 10.84 1.29 2.15
N TYR A 289 9.92 1.84 1.36
CA TYR A 289 9.35 1.17 0.19
C TYR A 289 10.09 1.53 -1.11
N GLY A 290 10.93 2.58 -1.08
CA GLY A 290 11.59 3.11 -2.28
C GLY A 290 12.71 2.22 -2.82
N PHE A 291 13.65 1.82 -1.97
CA PHE A 291 14.86 1.15 -2.39
C PHE A 291 14.66 -0.28 -2.93
N THR A 292 13.48 -0.86 -2.77
CA THR A 292 13.15 -2.18 -3.32
C THR A 292 12.52 -2.13 -4.71
N ARG A 293 12.23 -0.93 -5.24
CA ARG A 293 11.56 -0.75 -6.55
C ARG A 293 12.55 -0.88 -7.71
N GLN A 294 13.23 -2.00 -7.73
CA GLN A 294 14.24 -2.30 -8.73
C GLN A 294 14.45 -3.82 -8.83
N ARG A 295 15.16 -4.26 -9.87
CA ARG A 295 15.29 -5.68 -10.21
C ARG A 295 15.80 -6.57 -9.07
N ASN A 296 16.74 -6.07 -8.24
CA ASN A 296 17.30 -6.78 -7.08
C ASN A 296 16.71 -6.34 -5.73
N GLY A 297 15.51 -5.74 -5.74
CA GLY A 297 14.88 -5.16 -4.54
C GLY A 297 14.71 -6.13 -3.38
N SER A 298 14.32 -7.38 -3.65
CA SER A 298 14.18 -8.41 -2.60
C SER A 298 15.52 -8.75 -1.94
N ALA A 299 16.58 -8.91 -2.73
CA ALA A 299 17.92 -9.16 -2.20
C ALA A 299 18.46 -7.96 -1.39
N ASN A 300 18.20 -6.73 -1.83
CA ASN A 300 18.56 -5.52 -1.09
C ASN A 300 17.82 -5.45 0.26
N MET A 301 16.53 -5.78 0.28
CA MET A 301 15.73 -5.81 1.51
C MET A 301 16.27 -6.84 2.49
N HIS A 302 16.55 -8.05 2.02
CA HIS A 302 17.09 -9.12 2.85
C HIS A 302 18.45 -8.71 3.44
N ALA A 303 19.38 -8.22 2.63
CA ALA A 303 20.70 -7.82 3.10
C ALA A 303 20.63 -6.70 4.15
N ALA A 304 19.80 -5.67 3.93
CA ALA A 304 19.64 -4.57 4.89
C ALA A 304 19.01 -5.03 6.21
N LEU A 305 18.06 -5.97 6.14
CA LEU A 305 17.41 -6.58 7.29
C LEU A 305 18.39 -7.40 8.16
N CYS A 306 19.43 -7.98 7.56
CA CYS A 306 20.42 -8.78 8.30
C CYS A 306 21.37 -7.94 9.15
N ILE A 307 21.53 -6.64 8.89
CA ILE A 307 22.41 -5.77 9.70
C ILE A 307 22.06 -5.81 11.18
N PRO A 308 20.79 -5.60 11.62
CA PRO A 308 20.41 -5.72 13.02
C PRO A 308 20.59 -7.11 13.64
N ALA A 309 20.60 -8.18 12.82
CA ALA A 309 20.91 -9.51 13.28
C ALA A 309 22.41 -9.64 13.60
N VAL A 310 23.27 -9.19 12.69
CA VAL A 310 24.73 -9.24 12.88
C VAL A 310 25.18 -8.35 14.04
N SER A 311 24.59 -7.16 14.20
CA SER A 311 24.90 -6.25 15.30
C SER A 311 24.23 -6.59 16.64
N GLY A 312 23.29 -7.57 16.68
CA GLY A 312 22.50 -7.91 17.85
C GLY A 312 21.43 -6.89 18.23
N ALA A 313 21.13 -5.90 17.38
CA ALA A 313 20.20 -4.82 17.70
C ALA A 313 18.76 -5.34 17.97
N TRP A 314 18.37 -6.50 17.46
CA TRP A 314 17.09 -7.14 17.75
C TRP A 314 16.87 -7.52 19.22
N ARG A 315 17.94 -7.63 20.03
CA ARG A 315 17.82 -7.89 21.48
C ARG A 315 17.23 -6.71 22.25
N HIS A 316 17.28 -5.51 21.67
CA HIS A 316 17.04 -4.28 22.39
C HIS A 316 15.73 -3.63 22.01
N ARG A 317 14.93 -3.22 22.99
CA ARG A 317 13.82 -2.32 22.75
C ARG A 317 14.36 -0.99 22.20
N GLY A 318 13.78 -0.52 21.10
CA GLY A 318 14.34 0.60 20.31
C GLY A 318 15.42 0.19 19.32
N GLY A 319 15.62 -1.13 19.09
CA GLY A 319 16.51 -1.69 18.08
C GLY A 319 15.76 -2.61 17.10
N GLY A 320 16.49 -3.15 16.11
CA GLY A 320 15.97 -4.05 15.07
C GLY A 320 15.60 -3.34 13.79
N ALA A 321 14.95 -4.05 12.86
CA ALA A 321 14.52 -3.50 11.58
C ALA A 321 13.00 -3.52 11.44
N PHE A 322 12.46 -2.47 10.87
CA PHE A 322 11.05 -2.30 10.59
C PHE A 322 10.81 -1.92 9.13
N HIS A 323 9.98 -2.69 8.46
CA HIS A 323 9.45 -2.37 7.13
C HIS A 323 7.94 -2.24 7.17
N SER A 324 7.25 -3.32 7.58
CA SER A 324 5.79 -3.38 7.64
C SER A 324 5.34 -4.36 8.72
N ASN A 325 4.29 -4.01 9.45
CA ASN A 325 3.59 -4.87 10.41
C ASN A 325 2.26 -5.42 9.84
N SER A 326 2.03 -5.33 8.53
CA SER A 326 0.78 -5.80 7.91
C SER A 326 0.57 -7.32 8.05
N GLY A 327 1.61 -8.10 8.28
CA GLY A 327 1.54 -9.53 8.56
C GLY A 327 1.18 -9.90 10.01
N THR A 328 1.10 -8.91 10.92
CA THR A 328 0.78 -9.13 12.34
C THR A 328 -0.68 -9.57 12.53
N TRP A 329 -1.59 -9.03 11.75
CA TRP A 329 -3.02 -9.26 11.87
C TRP A 329 -3.49 -10.33 10.88
N LYS A 330 -3.94 -11.47 11.38
CA LYS A 330 -4.47 -12.59 10.59
C LYS A 330 -6.00 -12.53 10.52
N LEU A 331 -6.55 -11.47 9.90
CA LEU A 331 -7.97 -11.32 9.71
C LEU A 331 -8.49 -12.20 8.57
N ASN A 332 -9.61 -12.90 8.82
CA ASN A 332 -10.28 -13.70 7.80
C ASN A 332 -11.13 -12.80 6.89
N LYS A 333 -10.55 -12.41 5.76
CA LYS A 333 -11.19 -11.52 4.78
C LYS A 333 -12.04 -12.24 3.72
N SER A 334 -12.28 -13.54 3.87
CA SER A 334 -13.01 -14.34 2.87
C SER A 334 -14.39 -13.77 2.53
N LEU A 335 -15.10 -13.20 3.50
CA LEU A 335 -16.39 -12.52 3.25
C LEU A 335 -16.21 -11.25 2.41
N ILE A 336 -15.22 -10.42 2.72
CA ILE A 336 -14.95 -9.18 1.99
C ILE A 336 -14.57 -9.48 0.55
N THR A 337 -13.66 -10.43 0.35
CA THR A 337 -13.17 -10.78 -0.99
C THR A 337 -14.12 -11.68 -1.78
N GLY A 338 -15.11 -12.30 -1.12
CA GLY A 338 -15.99 -13.27 -1.77
C GLY A 338 -15.33 -14.61 -2.10
N ALA A 339 -14.22 -14.97 -1.46
CA ALA A 339 -13.46 -16.20 -1.74
C ALA A 339 -14.30 -17.50 -1.62
N GLY A 340 -15.46 -17.46 -0.96
CA GLY A 340 -16.40 -18.59 -0.89
C GLY A 340 -17.45 -18.61 -2.01
N MET A 341 -17.50 -17.60 -2.89
CA MET A 341 -18.53 -17.50 -3.93
C MET A 341 -18.19 -18.29 -5.20
N GLY A 342 -16.93 -18.67 -5.39
CA GLY A 342 -16.44 -19.41 -6.56
C GLY A 342 -14.96 -19.16 -6.79
N GLU A 343 -14.47 -19.63 -7.94
CA GLU A 343 -13.08 -19.45 -8.35
C GLU A 343 -12.96 -18.23 -9.27
N ALA A 344 -11.96 -17.39 -9.04
CA ALA A 344 -11.59 -16.31 -9.92
C ALA A 344 -10.98 -16.86 -11.24
N GLY A 345 -11.01 -16.07 -12.29
CA GLY A 345 -10.39 -16.40 -13.57
C GLY A 345 -8.87 -16.25 -13.56
N ARG A 346 -8.28 -16.14 -14.77
CA ARG A 346 -6.82 -15.98 -14.92
C ARG A 346 -6.29 -14.76 -14.18
N MET A 347 -5.07 -14.88 -13.66
CA MET A 347 -4.39 -13.79 -12.95
C MET A 347 -3.57 -12.93 -13.93
N LEU A 348 -3.94 -11.66 -14.07
CA LEU A 348 -3.25 -10.67 -14.89
C LEU A 348 -2.35 -9.77 -14.04
N ASP A 349 -1.20 -9.37 -14.58
CA ASP A 349 -0.29 -8.46 -13.88
C ASP A 349 -0.75 -6.99 -14.04
N MET A 350 -1.04 -6.34 -12.94
CA MET A 350 -1.47 -4.94 -12.95
C MET A 350 -0.43 -3.98 -13.53
N CYS A 351 0.87 -4.30 -13.43
CA CYS A 351 1.95 -3.51 -14.03
C CYS A 351 1.99 -3.65 -15.56
N GLU A 352 1.41 -4.69 -16.11
CA GLU A 352 1.34 -4.94 -17.55
C GLU A 352 0.01 -4.51 -18.19
N ILE A 353 -0.80 -3.69 -17.50
CA ILE A 353 -2.13 -3.27 -17.97
C ILE A 353 -2.11 -2.76 -19.42
N GLY A 354 -1.13 -1.94 -19.80
CA GLY A 354 -0.99 -1.45 -21.18
C GLY A 354 -0.82 -2.57 -22.19
N LYS A 355 0.03 -3.56 -21.90
CA LYS A 355 0.26 -4.74 -22.74
C LYS A 355 -0.99 -5.62 -22.81
N VAL A 356 -1.65 -5.86 -21.67
CA VAL A 356 -2.91 -6.64 -21.59
C VAL A 356 -3.97 -6.00 -22.49
N LEU A 357 -4.18 -4.70 -22.35
CA LEU A 357 -5.20 -3.98 -23.11
C LEU A 357 -4.87 -3.86 -24.60
N THR A 358 -3.60 -3.87 -24.99
CA THR A 358 -3.17 -3.84 -26.41
C THR A 358 -3.00 -5.23 -27.01
N GLY A 359 -3.30 -6.30 -26.28
CA GLY A 359 -3.39 -7.65 -26.83
C GLY A 359 -2.07 -8.43 -26.87
N ASP A 360 -1.07 -8.08 -26.04
CA ASP A 360 0.16 -8.85 -25.91
C ASP A 360 -0.14 -10.26 -25.39
N ALA A 361 0.18 -11.29 -26.17
CA ALA A 361 -0.16 -12.68 -25.86
C ALA A 361 0.47 -13.20 -24.56
N LYS A 362 1.66 -12.71 -24.20
CA LYS A 362 2.33 -13.10 -22.96
C LYS A 362 1.66 -12.45 -21.75
N ALA A 363 1.32 -11.17 -21.84
CA ALA A 363 0.61 -10.46 -20.79
C ALA A 363 -0.80 -10.99 -20.56
N LEU A 364 -1.48 -11.49 -21.63
CA LEU A 364 -2.79 -12.14 -21.58
C LEU A 364 -2.76 -13.56 -20.96
N LYS A 365 -1.59 -14.11 -20.59
CA LYS A 365 -1.44 -15.42 -19.93
C LYS A 365 -2.14 -16.59 -20.64
N GLY A 366 -2.20 -16.53 -21.98
CA GLY A 366 -2.82 -17.57 -22.81
C GLY A 366 -4.35 -17.45 -22.97
N GLY A 367 -4.98 -16.47 -22.35
CA GLY A 367 -6.43 -16.21 -22.53
C GLY A 367 -6.76 -15.24 -23.65
N GLY A 368 -8.07 -15.01 -23.87
CA GLY A 368 -8.59 -14.06 -24.84
C GLY A 368 -8.36 -12.59 -24.45
N PRO A 369 -8.75 -11.64 -25.35
CA PRO A 369 -8.58 -10.21 -25.08
C PRO A 369 -9.49 -9.75 -23.94
N VAL A 370 -9.03 -8.77 -23.14
CA VAL A 370 -9.89 -8.05 -22.21
C VAL A 370 -10.82 -7.13 -23.01
N LYS A 371 -12.12 -7.23 -22.75
CA LYS A 371 -13.20 -6.49 -23.40
C LYS A 371 -13.95 -5.55 -22.47
N SER A 372 -13.79 -5.72 -21.13
CA SER A 372 -14.30 -4.78 -20.15
C SER A 372 -13.35 -4.57 -19.00
N MET A 373 -13.28 -3.32 -18.52
CA MET A 373 -12.62 -2.91 -17.30
C MET A 373 -13.64 -2.30 -16.33
N PHE A 374 -13.62 -2.75 -15.07
CA PHE A 374 -14.31 -2.07 -13.98
C PHE A 374 -13.26 -1.57 -13.00
N ILE A 375 -13.14 -0.25 -12.85
CA ILE A 375 -12.03 0.39 -12.15
C ILE A 375 -12.51 1.07 -10.88
N GLN A 376 -11.89 0.71 -9.74
CA GLN A 376 -12.09 1.34 -8.44
C GLN A 376 -10.73 1.67 -7.79
N ASN A 377 -10.68 2.72 -6.99
CA ASN A 377 -9.52 3.06 -6.13
C ASN A 377 -8.19 3.27 -6.87
N THR A 378 -8.21 3.63 -8.16
CA THR A 378 -6.98 3.87 -8.90
C THR A 378 -7.22 4.64 -10.20
N ASN A 379 -6.19 5.36 -10.67
CA ASN A 379 -6.17 6.08 -11.94
C ASN A 379 -5.03 5.52 -12.82
N PRO A 380 -5.22 4.34 -13.46
CA PRO A 380 -4.14 3.65 -14.17
C PRO A 380 -3.52 4.46 -15.31
N MET A 381 -4.25 5.36 -15.95
CA MET A 381 -3.68 6.23 -16.99
C MET A 381 -2.61 7.21 -16.45
N ASN A 382 -2.55 7.43 -15.14
CA ASN A 382 -1.53 8.28 -14.51
C ASN A 382 -0.49 7.50 -13.71
N VAL A 383 -0.84 6.32 -13.18
CA VAL A 383 0.02 5.63 -12.22
C VAL A 383 0.62 4.31 -12.73
N SER A 384 0.14 3.77 -13.86
CA SER A 384 0.67 2.52 -14.41
C SER A 384 1.94 2.77 -15.22
N PRO A 385 2.88 1.81 -15.24
CA PRO A 385 4.03 1.89 -16.13
C PRO A 385 3.61 1.79 -17.60
N GLU A 386 4.51 2.17 -18.52
CA GLU A 386 4.29 2.14 -19.97
C GLU A 386 3.02 2.91 -20.39
N GLN A 387 2.88 4.15 -19.91
CA GLN A 387 1.67 4.97 -20.09
C GLN A 387 1.20 5.10 -21.55
N GLY A 388 2.10 5.10 -22.52
CA GLY A 388 1.75 5.11 -23.94
C GLY A 388 0.89 3.90 -24.33
N LEU A 389 1.25 2.69 -23.88
CA LEU A 389 0.45 1.48 -24.10
C LEU A 389 -0.85 1.50 -23.30
N THR A 390 -0.80 1.99 -22.06
CA THR A 390 -2.00 2.12 -21.23
C THR A 390 -3.02 3.04 -21.87
N ARG A 391 -2.60 4.21 -22.37
CA ARG A 391 -3.46 5.15 -23.11
C ARG A 391 -4.01 4.54 -24.40
N ALA A 392 -3.18 3.85 -25.17
CA ALA A 392 -3.61 3.14 -26.38
C ALA A 392 -4.66 2.05 -26.08
N GLY A 393 -4.48 1.34 -24.97
CA GLY A 393 -5.42 0.33 -24.50
C GLY A 393 -6.78 0.92 -24.14
N PHE A 394 -6.83 1.99 -23.36
CA PHE A 394 -8.07 2.67 -22.98
C PHE A 394 -8.74 3.41 -24.16
N ALA A 395 -8.00 3.76 -25.20
CA ALA A 395 -8.54 4.39 -26.40
C ALA A 395 -9.28 3.43 -27.34
N ARG A 396 -9.26 2.12 -27.09
CA ARG A 396 -9.93 1.11 -27.92
C ARG A 396 -11.45 1.29 -27.91
N ASP A 397 -12.06 1.27 -29.09
CA ASP A 397 -13.52 1.36 -29.24
C ASP A 397 -14.26 0.09 -28.78
N ASP A 398 -13.55 -1.06 -28.80
CA ASP A 398 -14.08 -2.37 -28.40
C ASP A 398 -13.87 -2.72 -26.93
N LEU A 399 -13.37 -1.78 -26.13
CA LEU A 399 -13.20 -1.90 -24.68
C LEU A 399 -14.33 -1.15 -23.96
N PHE A 400 -15.18 -1.87 -23.25
CA PHE A 400 -16.18 -1.26 -22.38
C PHE A 400 -15.57 -0.93 -21.02
N THR A 401 -15.50 0.35 -20.66
CA THR A 401 -14.84 0.82 -19.44
C THR A 401 -15.82 1.49 -18.49
N VAL A 402 -15.88 0.99 -17.26
CA VAL A 402 -16.63 1.59 -16.15
C VAL A 402 -15.66 2.06 -15.09
N VAL A 403 -15.77 3.30 -14.63
CA VAL A 403 -14.92 3.89 -13.60
C VAL A 403 -15.77 4.38 -12.45
N HIS A 404 -15.50 3.90 -11.24
CA HIS A 404 -16.13 4.36 -10.01
C HIS A 404 -15.15 5.24 -9.25
N GLU A 405 -15.37 6.55 -9.27
CA GLU A 405 -14.38 7.55 -8.88
C GLU A 405 -15.02 8.75 -8.17
N GLN A 406 -14.22 9.52 -7.46
CA GLN A 406 -14.61 10.73 -6.73
C GLN A 406 -14.57 11.99 -7.60
N PHE A 407 -13.70 12.01 -8.59
CA PHE A 407 -13.46 13.12 -9.53
C PHE A 407 -13.31 12.62 -10.95
N MET A 408 -13.45 13.52 -11.93
CA MET A 408 -13.16 13.19 -13.32
C MET A 408 -11.63 13.12 -13.49
N THR A 409 -11.10 11.91 -13.46
CA THR A 409 -9.68 11.61 -13.68
C THR A 409 -9.40 11.29 -15.16
N ASP A 410 -8.13 11.29 -15.58
CA ASP A 410 -7.77 10.89 -16.97
C ASP A 410 -8.33 9.51 -17.35
N THR A 411 -8.40 8.57 -16.40
CA THR A 411 -9.01 7.26 -16.64
C THR A 411 -10.52 7.36 -16.76
N ALA A 412 -11.17 8.18 -15.93
CA ALA A 412 -12.61 8.41 -15.98
C ALA A 412 -13.03 9.09 -17.30
N GLU A 413 -12.24 10.03 -17.81
CA GLU A 413 -12.49 10.68 -19.11
C GLU A 413 -12.52 9.70 -20.29
N MET A 414 -11.84 8.56 -20.15
CA MET A 414 -11.83 7.51 -21.17
C MET A 414 -12.92 6.44 -20.95
N ALA A 415 -13.73 6.56 -19.93
CA ALA A 415 -14.78 5.58 -19.61
C ALA A 415 -16.01 5.70 -20.52
N ASP A 416 -16.81 4.65 -20.52
CA ASP A 416 -18.16 4.63 -21.12
C ASP A 416 -19.20 5.05 -20.06
N ILE A 417 -18.98 4.61 -18.80
CA ILE A 417 -19.81 4.95 -17.65
C ILE A 417 -18.88 5.39 -16.49
N VAL A 418 -19.22 6.52 -15.85
CA VAL A 418 -18.55 7.00 -14.64
C VAL A 418 -19.59 7.01 -13.51
N LEU A 419 -19.22 6.39 -12.39
CA LEU A 419 -20.06 6.25 -11.20
C LEU A 419 -19.50 7.10 -10.06
N PRO A 420 -20.32 7.85 -9.30
CA PRO A 420 -19.86 8.71 -8.23
C PRO A 420 -19.57 7.91 -6.96
N ALA A 421 -18.34 8.01 -6.43
CA ALA A 421 -17.88 7.26 -5.27
C ALA A 421 -17.89 8.09 -3.99
N THR A 422 -18.18 7.42 -2.86
CA THR A 422 -18.01 8.00 -1.52
C THR A 422 -16.52 8.16 -1.15
N MET A 423 -16.26 9.05 -0.20
CA MET A 423 -14.97 9.19 0.48
C MET A 423 -15.00 8.54 1.87
N PHE A 424 -13.82 8.36 2.47
CA PHE A 424 -13.62 7.55 3.68
C PHE A 424 -14.38 8.01 4.94
N LEU A 425 -14.89 9.23 4.99
CA LEU A 425 -15.74 9.72 6.08
C LEU A 425 -17.25 9.53 5.81
N GLU A 426 -17.59 9.05 4.62
CA GLU A 426 -18.96 8.86 4.13
C GLU A 426 -19.40 7.38 4.14
N HIS A 427 -18.51 6.47 4.54
CA HIS A 427 -18.77 5.02 4.69
C HIS A 427 -18.00 4.44 5.88
N ASN A 428 -18.32 3.22 6.28
CA ASN A 428 -17.58 2.50 7.31
C ASN A 428 -16.49 1.63 6.67
N ASP A 429 -15.34 1.53 7.34
CA ASP A 429 -14.28 0.62 6.96
C ASP A 429 -13.37 0.32 8.16
N TYR A 430 -12.44 -0.63 8.01
CA TYR A 430 -11.38 -0.87 8.98
C TYR A 430 -10.02 -0.94 8.32
N TYR A 431 -8.98 -0.66 9.09
CA TYR A 431 -7.63 -0.48 8.59
C TYR A 431 -6.62 -1.27 9.43
N THR A 432 -5.76 -2.08 8.76
CA THR A 432 -4.63 -2.78 9.36
C THR A 432 -3.39 -2.44 8.56
N ARG A 433 -2.82 -1.27 8.81
CA ARG A 433 -1.69 -0.79 8.00
C ARG A 433 -0.36 -1.27 8.55
N GLY A 434 0.63 -1.34 7.64
CA GLY A 434 1.97 -1.79 7.99
C GLY A 434 2.77 -0.83 8.86
N GLY A 435 2.32 0.41 9.08
CA GLY A 435 3.05 1.41 9.84
C GLY A 435 2.93 1.32 11.35
N HIS A 436 2.01 0.49 11.85
CA HIS A 436 1.80 0.26 13.29
C HIS A 436 1.18 -1.12 13.53
N THR A 437 0.94 -1.48 14.78
CA THR A 437 0.38 -2.78 15.21
C THR A 437 -1.07 -2.65 15.68
N ARG A 438 -1.86 -1.72 15.13
CA ARG A 438 -3.26 -1.51 15.51
C ARG A 438 -4.22 -1.86 14.38
N VAL A 439 -5.40 -2.35 14.77
CA VAL A 439 -6.60 -2.36 13.93
C VAL A 439 -7.39 -1.11 14.26
N LEU A 440 -7.69 -0.29 13.27
CA LEU A 440 -8.43 0.95 13.45
C LEU A 440 -9.75 0.87 12.71
N PHE A 441 -10.85 1.22 13.37
CA PHE A 441 -12.15 1.37 12.73
C PHE A 441 -12.34 2.82 12.26
N GLY A 442 -12.74 3.00 11.00
CA GLY A 442 -13.10 4.28 10.40
C GLY A 442 -14.63 4.35 10.23
N PRO A 443 -15.35 4.98 11.16
CA PRO A 443 -16.79 5.11 11.04
C PRO A 443 -17.21 6.10 9.96
N LYS A 444 -18.41 5.91 9.39
CA LYS A 444 -19.11 6.95 8.64
C LYS A 444 -19.40 8.11 9.59
N LEU A 445 -19.01 9.32 9.20
CA LEU A 445 -19.18 10.54 10.00
C LEU A 445 -20.17 11.52 9.38
N VAL A 446 -20.27 11.55 8.05
CA VAL A 446 -21.16 12.46 7.30
C VAL A 446 -21.85 11.71 6.17
N ASP A 447 -22.96 12.25 5.69
CA ASP A 447 -23.63 11.75 4.50
C ASP A 447 -22.91 12.20 3.22
N ALA A 448 -22.89 11.30 2.24
CA ALA A 448 -22.28 11.58 0.95
C ALA A 448 -23.11 12.60 0.15
N PRO A 449 -22.48 13.45 -0.69
CA PRO A 449 -23.20 14.39 -1.53
C PRO A 449 -23.87 13.69 -2.71
N GLY A 450 -25.01 14.25 -3.15
CA GLY A 450 -25.73 13.74 -4.32
C GLY A 450 -26.12 12.28 -4.19
N GLU A 451 -25.80 11.51 -5.21
CA GLU A 451 -26.10 10.07 -5.29
C GLU A 451 -24.85 9.17 -5.13
N CYS A 452 -23.78 9.67 -4.50
CA CYS A 452 -22.57 8.89 -4.30
C CYS A 452 -22.83 7.59 -3.52
N ARG A 453 -22.26 6.48 -4.00
CA ARG A 453 -22.33 5.16 -3.35
C ARG A 453 -20.94 4.64 -3.03
N SER A 454 -20.86 3.81 -1.99
CA SER A 454 -19.60 3.17 -1.61
C SER A 454 -19.21 2.07 -2.60
N ASN A 455 -17.93 1.75 -2.65
CA ASN A 455 -17.42 0.67 -3.50
C ASN A 455 -18.12 -0.65 -3.21
N PHE A 456 -18.35 -0.92 -1.94
CA PHE A 456 -19.02 -2.12 -1.45
C PHE A 456 -20.49 -2.21 -1.91
N GLU A 457 -21.24 -1.11 -1.82
CA GLU A 457 -22.63 -1.05 -2.29
C GLU A 457 -22.75 -1.28 -3.79
N VAL A 458 -21.88 -0.64 -4.60
CA VAL A 458 -21.87 -0.78 -6.06
C VAL A 458 -21.56 -2.22 -6.48
N VAL A 459 -20.54 -2.85 -5.86
CA VAL A 459 -20.17 -4.24 -6.16
C VAL A 459 -21.31 -5.21 -5.80
N ASN A 460 -21.92 -5.04 -4.64
CA ASN A 460 -23.02 -5.90 -4.19
C ASN A 460 -24.25 -5.76 -5.10
N GLU A 461 -24.59 -4.54 -5.54
CA GLU A 461 -25.71 -4.32 -6.46
C GLU A 461 -25.45 -4.95 -7.83
N LEU A 462 -24.26 -4.78 -8.39
CA LEU A 462 -23.88 -5.43 -9.65
C LEU A 462 -24.00 -6.95 -9.54
N LEU A 463 -23.53 -7.56 -8.44
CA LEU A 463 -23.63 -9.00 -8.22
C LEU A 463 -25.08 -9.48 -8.11
N ARG A 464 -25.95 -8.76 -7.39
CA ARG A 464 -27.37 -9.10 -7.32
C ARG A 464 -28.04 -9.06 -8.71
N ARG A 465 -27.77 -8.04 -9.51
CA ARG A 465 -28.30 -7.92 -10.89
C ARG A 465 -27.72 -8.97 -11.85
N LEU A 466 -26.51 -9.45 -11.61
CA LEU A 466 -25.90 -10.58 -12.29
C LEU A 466 -26.42 -11.95 -11.81
N GLY A 467 -27.37 -11.97 -10.87
CA GLY A 467 -28.02 -13.19 -10.39
C GLY A 467 -27.25 -13.96 -9.31
N ALA A 468 -26.28 -13.33 -8.65
CA ALA A 468 -25.63 -13.96 -7.50
C ALA A 468 -26.57 -13.99 -6.29
N ASP A 469 -26.67 -15.17 -5.67
CA ASP A 469 -27.49 -15.42 -4.49
C ASP A 469 -26.60 -15.78 -3.28
N ASP A 470 -26.07 -14.75 -2.60
CA ASP A 470 -25.24 -14.90 -1.40
C ASP A 470 -25.74 -13.93 -0.33
N GLN A 471 -25.97 -14.44 0.88
CA GLN A 471 -26.50 -13.64 1.99
C GLN A 471 -25.63 -12.43 2.35
N SER A 472 -24.33 -12.52 2.14
CA SER A 472 -23.40 -11.42 2.42
C SER A 472 -23.56 -10.20 1.49
N LEU A 473 -24.31 -10.35 0.37
CA LEU A 473 -24.65 -9.23 -0.53
C LEU A 473 -25.67 -8.24 0.10
N HIS A 474 -26.35 -8.66 1.17
CA HIS A 474 -27.31 -7.84 1.88
C HIS A 474 -26.75 -7.18 3.15
N LEU A 475 -25.49 -7.45 3.48
CA LEU A 475 -24.83 -6.81 4.62
C LEU A 475 -24.49 -5.35 4.28
N THR A 476 -24.62 -4.50 5.30
CA THR A 476 -24.03 -3.16 5.24
C THR A 476 -22.50 -3.25 5.42
N ASP A 477 -21.79 -2.19 5.07
CA ASP A 477 -20.33 -2.11 5.28
C ASP A 477 -19.95 -2.32 6.76
N ARG A 478 -20.69 -1.70 7.71
CA ARG A 478 -20.50 -1.90 9.15
C ARG A 478 -20.72 -3.36 9.57
N GLN A 479 -21.77 -4.00 9.05
CA GLN A 479 -22.03 -5.42 9.32
C GLN A 479 -20.93 -6.31 8.73
N MET A 480 -20.41 -5.96 7.55
CA MET A 480 -19.28 -6.67 6.92
C MET A 480 -18.03 -6.59 7.80
N VAL A 481 -17.72 -5.44 8.38
CA VAL A 481 -16.61 -5.29 9.34
C VAL A 481 -16.84 -6.18 10.57
N ALA A 482 -18.03 -6.10 11.19
CA ALA A 482 -18.38 -6.87 12.39
C ALA A 482 -18.25 -8.39 12.13
N GLU A 483 -18.80 -8.89 11.02
CA GLU A 483 -18.71 -10.30 10.65
C GLU A 483 -17.28 -10.75 10.33
N THR A 484 -16.46 -9.87 9.76
CA THR A 484 -15.04 -10.15 9.52
C THR A 484 -14.29 -10.33 10.84
N PHE A 485 -14.55 -9.48 11.83
CA PHE A 485 -13.94 -9.61 13.17
C PHE A 485 -14.41 -10.87 13.88
N ARG A 486 -15.72 -11.16 13.86
CA ARG A 486 -16.27 -12.39 14.43
C ARG A 486 -15.66 -13.65 13.82
N LYS A 487 -15.54 -13.73 12.50
CA LYS A 487 -14.90 -14.85 11.78
C LYS A 487 -13.40 -14.96 12.04
N SER A 488 -12.77 -13.88 12.43
CA SER A 488 -11.34 -13.83 12.77
C SER A 488 -11.07 -14.11 14.25
N GLN A 489 -12.12 -14.31 15.06
CA GLN A 489 -12.03 -14.50 16.51
C GLN A 489 -11.39 -13.29 17.23
N TYR A 490 -11.62 -12.09 16.71
CA TYR A 490 -11.21 -10.82 17.32
C TYR A 490 -12.38 -10.25 18.16
N PRO A 491 -12.09 -9.27 19.05
CA PRO A 491 -13.14 -8.59 19.82
C PRO A 491 -14.23 -8.01 18.93
N ASP A 492 -15.43 -7.86 19.48
CA ASP A 492 -16.55 -7.25 18.78
C ASP A 492 -16.20 -5.84 18.29
N LEU A 493 -16.78 -5.45 17.14
CA LEU A 493 -16.56 -4.13 16.56
C LEU A 493 -16.83 -2.99 17.54
N ASP A 494 -17.86 -3.13 18.37
CA ASP A 494 -18.21 -2.09 19.35
C ASP A 494 -17.19 -1.97 20.50
N GLU A 495 -16.38 -3.00 20.75
CA GLU A 495 -15.23 -2.92 21.65
C GLU A 495 -14.02 -2.26 20.98
N VAL A 496 -13.81 -2.54 19.71
CA VAL A 496 -12.71 -1.96 18.92
C VAL A 496 -12.95 -0.49 18.58
N ALA A 497 -14.21 -0.10 18.46
CA ALA A 497 -14.61 1.27 18.11
C ALA A 497 -14.58 2.27 19.30
N LYS A 498 -14.35 1.78 20.50
CA LYS A 498 -14.15 2.61 21.72
C LYS A 498 -12.71 3.07 21.84
#